data_ad30a2965c7513deb40294770fa54a21
#
_entry.id   ad30a2965c7513deb40294770fa54a21
#
_cell.length_a   1.000
_cell.length_b   1.000
_cell.length_c   1.000
_cell.angle_alpha   90.00
_cell.angle_beta   90.00
_cell.angle_gamma   90.00
#
_symmetry.space_group_name_H-M   'P 1'
#
loop_
_entity.id
_entity.type
_entity.pdbx_description
1 polymer ?
#
loop_
_entity_poly.entity_id
_entity_poly.type
_entity_poly.pdbx_seq_one_letter_code
_entity_poly.pdbx_strand_id
1 'polypeptide(L)'
;MERITTNFRSSSTAAEVIEGVDLSGKHAIVTGGASGIGFKTTKALCAAGAAVTLAVRRPAAARAVAENIRVSTGNAAVEVRSLDVSDLASVRRFCADWTGPLQILINNAGIMALQDLHRTLEGWEMQFATNFLGHFALTTGLHAALVAA
;
A
#
# COMPACT_ATOMS: atom_id res chain seq x y z
N MET A 1 0.76 -12.79 29.37
CA MET A 1 0.28 -11.96 28.27
C MET A 1 -0.88 -12.70 27.60
N GLU A 2 -2.08 -12.15 27.65
CA GLU A 2 -3.25 -12.81 27.08
C GLU A 2 -3.18 -12.77 25.55
N ARG A 3 -3.49 -13.88 24.90
CA ARG A 3 -3.43 -13.99 23.43
C ARG A 3 -4.61 -13.23 22.82
N ILE A 4 -4.33 -12.26 21.97
CA ILE A 4 -5.35 -11.58 21.17
C ILE A 4 -5.95 -12.60 20.20
N THR A 5 -7.25 -12.83 20.27
CA THR A 5 -8.00 -13.70 19.36
C THR A 5 -9.08 -12.89 18.65
N THR A 6 -9.38 -13.24 17.40
CA THR A 6 -10.47 -12.67 16.63
C THR A 6 -11.41 -13.79 16.18
N ASN A 7 -12.63 -13.43 15.80
CA ASN A 7 -13.60 -14.38 15.23
C ASN A 7 -13.35 -14.65 13.74
N PHE A 8 -12.39 -13.98 13.11
CA PHE A 8 -12.07 -14.12 11.70
C PHE A 8 -11.33 -15.42 11.42
N ARG A 9 -11.60 -16.01 10.25
CA ARG A 9 -11.07 -17.29 9.78
C ARG A 9 -10.41 -17.12 8.41
N SER A 10 -9.78 -18.15 7.90
CA SER A 10 -9.16 -18.16 6.56
C SER A 10 -10.15 -17.86 5.41
N SER A 11 -11.45 -18.08 5.63
CA SER A 11 -12.53 -17.76 4.69
C SER A 11 -13.07 -16.34 4.83
N SER A 12 -12.70 -15.59 5.87
CA SER A 12 -13.18 -14.21 6.08
C SER A 12 -12.65 -13.28 5.00
N THR A 13 -13.55 -12.47 4.45
CA THR A 13 -13.23 -11.49 3.42
C THR A 13 -12.72 -10.17 4.04
N ALA A 14 -12.02 -9.36 3.26
CA ALA A 14 -11.59 -8.04 3.70
C ALA A 14 -12.76 -7.13 4.10
N ALA A 15 -13.92 -7.28 3.45
CA ALA A 15 -15.12 -6.54 3.77
C ALA A 15 -15.69 -6.93 5.15
N GLU A 16 -15.76 -8.23 5.46
CA GLU A 16 -16.18 -8.69 6.79
C GLU A 16 -15.22 -8.26 7.90
N VAL A 17 -13.91 -8.25 7.62
CA VAL A 17 -12.90 -7.85 8.62
C VAL A 17 -12.99 -6.35 8.95
N ILE A 18 -13.34 -5.49 7.97
CA ILE A 18 -13.41 -4.03 8.14
C ILE A 18 -14.80 -3.55 8.56
N GLU A 19 -15.80 -4.45 8.62
CA GLU A 19 -17.17 -4.08 8.95
C GLU A 19 -17.27 -3.37 10.30
N GLY A 20 -17.95 -2.22 10.33
CA GLY A 20 -18.10 -1.39 11.53
C GLY A 20 -16.87 -0.54 11.90
N VAL A 21 -15.78 -0.63 11.15
CA VAL A 21 -14.60 0.22 11.35
C VAL A 21 -14.78 1.54 10.62
N ASP A 22 -14.62 2.67 11.32
CA ASP A 22 -14.60 4.02 10.75
C ASP A 22 -13.14 4.51 10.64
N LEU A 23 -12.71 4.74 9.40
CA LEU A 23 -11.40 5.31 9.07
C LEU A 23 -11.51 6.71 8.47
N SER A 24 -12.63 7.40 8.67
CA SER A 24 -12.80 8.79 8.23
C SER A 24 -11.69 9.68 8.79
N GLY A 25 -11.11 10.51 7.92
CA GLY A 25 -10.00 11.39 8.29
C GLY A 25 -8.64 10.68 8.42
N LYS A 26 -8.54 9.37 8.18
CA LYS A 26 -7.28 8.63 8.16
C LYS A 26 -6.72 8.56 6.75
N HIS A 27 -5.40 8.73 6.62
CA HIS A 27 -4.66 8.52 5.38
C HIS A 27 -3.98 7.15 5.39
N ALA A 28 -4.12 6.44 4.27
CA ALA A 28 -3.46 5.14 4.06
C ALA A 28 -2.65 5.15 2.76
N ILE A 29 -1.48 4.52 2.78
CA ILE A 29 -0.71 4.17 1.58
C ILE A 29 -0.77 2.65 1.42
N VAL A 30 -1.06 2.18 0.20
CA VAL A 30 -0.98 0.74 -0.15
C VAL A 30 -0.03 0.58 -1.32
N THR A 31 1.15 -0.03 -1.08
CA THR A 31 2.06 -0.36 -2.18
C THR A 31 1.50 -1.52 -3.00
N GLY A 32 1.52 -1.39 -4.33
CA GLY A 32 0.89 -2.38 -5.22
C GLY A 32 -0.64 -2.45 -5.08
N GLY A 33 -1.29 -1.37 -4.61
CA GLY A 33 -2.71 -1.32 -4.27
C GLY A 33 -3.70 -1.49 -5.44
N ALA A 34 -3.22 -1.62 -6.68
CA ALA A 34 -4.07 -1.68 -7.87
C ALA A 34 -4.38 -3.11 -8.36
N SER A 35 -3.85 -4.16 -7.73
CA SER A 35 -4.07 -5.54 -8.16
C SER A 35 -4.05 -6.54 -6.99
N GLY A 36 -4.56 -7.75 -7.22
CA GLY A 36 -4.48 -8.86 -6.28
C GLY A 36 -5.01 -8.51 -4.89
N ILE A 37 -4.25 -8.88 -3.86
CA ILE A 37 -4.55 -8.61 -2.45
C ILE A 37 -4.58 -7.11 -2.19
N GLY A 38 -3.61 -6.35 -2.73
CA GLY A 38 -3.54 -4.90 -2.56
C GLY A 38 -4.80 -4.18 -3.04
N PHE A 39 -5.42 -4.61 -4.14
CA PHE A 39 -6.71 -4.07 -4.60
C PHE A 39 -7.83 -4.30 -3.57
N LYS A 40 -7.93 -5.51 -3.01
CA LYS A 40 -8.94 -5.83 -2.00
C LYS A 40 -8.73 -5.02 -0.72
N THR A 41 -7.48 -4.89 -0.28
CA THR A 41 -7.08 -4.06 0.86
C THR A 41 -7.44 -2.59 0.63
N THR A 42 -7.06 -2.03 -0.52
CA THR A 42 -7.40 -0.64 -0.89
C THR A 42 -8.91 -0.42 -0.86
N LYS A 43 -9.68 -1.32 -1.51
CA LYS A 43 -11.14 -1.20 -1.56
C LYS A 43 -11.77 -1.26 -0.17
N ALA A 44 -11.29 -2.14 0.72
CA ALA A 44 -11.77 -2.25 2.09
C ALA A 44 -11.49 -0.96 2.90
N LEU A 45 -10.26 -0.42 2.83
CA LEU A 45 -9.91 0.83 3.50
C LEU A 45 -10.74 2.02 2.98
N CYS A 46 -10.97 2.09 1.66
CA CYS A 46 -11.82 3.12 1.07
C CYS A 46 -13.28 2.99 1.52
N ALA A 47 -13.83 1.77 1.60
CA ALA A 47 -15.17 1.50 2.08
C ALA A 47 -15.35 1.89 3.56
N ALA A 48 -14.29 1.81 4.36
CA ALA A 48 -14.26 2.28 5.75
C ALA A 48 -14.01 3.80 5.89
N GLY A 49 -13.91 4.55 4.79
CA GLY A 49 -13.81 6.02 4.79
C GLY A 49 -12.39 6.59 4.74
N ALA A 50 -11.34 5.75 4.67
CA ALA A 50 -9.97 6.25 4.58
C ALA A 50 -9.67 6.96 3.26
N ALA A 51 -8.87 8.03 3.28
CA ALA A 51 -8.20 8.54 2.10
C ALA A 51 -7.05 7.58 1.74
N VAL A 52 -7.03 7.04 0.51
CA VAL A 52 -6.06 6.00 0.15
C VAL A 52 -5.22 6.39 -1.05
N THR A 53 -3.91 6.31 -0.88
CA THR A 53 -2.92 6.45 -1.97
C THR A 53 -2.49 5.07 -2.47
N LEU A 54 -2.82 4.77 -3.72
CA LEU A 54 -2.28 3.61 -4.44
C LEU A 54 -0.87 3.95 -4.91
N ALA A 55 0.14 3.45 -4.21
CA ALA A 55 1.53 3.62 -4.58
C ALA A 55 1.94 2.48 -5.53
N VAL A 56 2.11 2.80 -6.83
CA VAL A 56 2.23 1.79 -7.89
C VAL A 56 3.31 2.14 -8.91
N ARG A 57 3.97 1.14 -9.47
CA ARG A 57 5.01 1.29 -10.49
C ARG A 57 4.49 1.87 -11.82
N ARG A 58 3.24 1.58 -12.17
CA ARG A 58 2.61 2.00 -13.44
C ARG A 58 1.33 2.81 -13.17
N PRO A 59 1.43 4.12 -12.84
CA PRO A 59 0.28 4.93 -12.44
C PRO A 59 -0.81 5.01 -13.52
N ALA A 60 -0.43 5.11 -14.80
CA ALA A 60 -1.39 5.19 -15.89
C ALA A 60 -2.35 3.97 -15.93
N ALA A 61 -1.81 2.76 -15.73
CA ALA A 61 -2.62 1.54 -15.69
C ALA A 61 -3.52 1.46 -14.42
N ALA A 62 -3.13 2.11 -13.33
CA ALA A 62 -3.87 2.08 -12.07
C ALA A 62 -5.04 3.09 -12.02
N ARG A 63 -5.09 4.07 -12.91
CA ARG A 63 -6.15 5.11 -12.90
C ARG A 63 -7.55 4.54 -13.05
N ALA A 64 -7.74 3.60 -13.98
CA ALA A 64 -9.04 2.94 -14.16
C ALA A 64 -9.45 2.12 -12.92
N VAL A 65 -8.48 1.52 -12.24
CA VAL A 65 -8.70 0.77 -10.99
C VAL A 65 -9.11 1.72 -9.87
N ALA A 66 -8.44 2.86 -9.73
CA ALA A 66 -8.79 3.87 -8.74
C ALA A 66 -10.21 4.41 -8.96
N GLU A 67 -10.60 4.66 -10.22
CA GLU A 67 -11.95 5.08 -10.55
C GLU A 67 -13.00 4.01 -10.21
N ASN A 68 -12.72 2.76 -10.52
CA ASN A 68 -13.60 1.65 -10.11
C ASN A 68 -13.78 1.59 -8.58
N ILE A 69 -12.71 1.83 -7.80
CA ILE A 69 -12.78 1.87 -6.34
C ILE A 69 -13.65 3.05 -5.89
N ARG A 70 -13.44 4.27 -6.43
CA ARG A 70 -14.26 5.44 -6.09
C ARG A 70 -15.75 5.18 -6.31
N VAL A 71 -16.10 4.68 -7.50
CA VAL A 71 -17.50 4.37 -7.84
C VAL A 71 -18.08 3.29 -6.93
N SER A 72 -17.33 2.20 -6.69
CA SER A 72 -17.85 1.06 -5.93
C SER A 72 -17.91 1.28 -4.43
N THR A 73 -17.18 2.26 -3.88
CA THR A 73 -17.16 2.57 -2.44
C THR A 73 -17.84 3.89 -2.09
N GLY A 74 -18.14 4.73 -3.08
CA GLY A 74 -18.61 6.08 -2.88
C GLY A 74 -17.55 7.05 -2.31
N ASN A 75 -16.30 6.60 -2.19
CA ASN A 75 -15.21 7.39 -1.61
C ASN A 75 -14.35 8.03 -2.70
N ALA A 76 -14.42 9.35 -2.83
CA ALA A 76 -13.65 10.11 -3.81
C ALA A 76 -12.16 10.27 -3.43
N ALA A 77 -11.79 10.03 -2.17
CA ALA A 77 -10.44 10.25 -1.64
C ALA A 77 -9.48 9.09 -1.98
N VAL A 78 -9.36 8.77 -3.26
CA VAL A 78 -8.48 7.73 -3.80
C VAL A 78 -7.48 8.38 -4.76
N GLU A 79 -6.21 8.31 -4.45
CA GLU A 79 -5.12 8.88 -5.25
C GLU A 79 -4.22 7.79 -5.83
N VAL A 80 -3.64 8.04 -7.00
CA VAL A 80 -2.62 7.17 -7.61
C VAL A 80 -1.31 7.93 -7.70
N ARG A 81 -0.26 7.41 -7.05
CA ARG A 81 1.10 7.96 -7.07
C ARG A 81 2.11 6.94 -7.59
N SER A 82 3.13 7.46 -8.27
CA SER A 82 4.22 6.62 -8.80
C SER A 82 5.17 6.18 -7.69
N LEU A 83 5.37 4.88 -7.57
CA LEU A 83 6.37 4.28 -6.69
C LEU A 83 6.85 2.95 -7.28
N ASP A 84 8.15 2.85 -7.53
CA ASP A 84 8.82 1.58 -7.75
C ASP A 84 9.65 1.25 -6.50
N VAL A 85 9.21 0.26 -5.72
CA VAL A 85 9.90 -0.14 -4.48
C VAL A 85 11.23 -0.85 -4.75
N SER A 86 11.48 -1.32 -5.97
CA SER A 86 12.77 -1.89 -6.37
C SER A 86 13.82 -0.82 -6.73
N ASP A 87 13.41 0.44 -6.86
CA ASP A 87 14.27 1.60 -7.13
C ASP A 87 14.31 2.52 -5.90
N LEU A 88 15.42 2.52 -5.18
CA LEU A 88 15.60 3.35 -3.98
C LEU A 88 15.54 4.86 -4.29
N ALA A 89 15.86 5.30 -5.52
CA ALA A 89 15.68 6.68 -5.91
C ALA A 89 14.20 7.04 -6.07
N SER A 90 13.38 6.12 -6.60
CA SER A 90 11.92 6.26 -6.62
C SER A 90 11.33 6.34 -5.22
N VAL A 91 11.80 5.48 -4.30
CA VAL A 91 11.36 5.52 -2.89
C VAL A 91 11.70 6.86 -2.25
N ARG A 92 12.94 7.35 -2.41
CA ARG A 92 13.34 8.66 -1.86
C ARG A 92 12.48 9.81 -2.39
N ARG A 93 12.21 9.86 -3.71
CA ARG A 93 11.32 10.88 -4.31
C ARG A 93 9.92 10.81 -3.72
N PHE A 94 9.35 9.62 -3.64
CA PHE A 94 8.01 9.42 -3.08
C PHE A 94 7.91 9.93 -1.63
N CYS A 95 8.91 9.63 -0.79
CA CYS A 95 8.96 10.10 0.59
C CYS A 95 9.14 11.63 0.67
N ALA A 96 9.99 12.22 -0.18
CA ALA A 96 10.21 13.67 -0.21
C ALA A 96 8.96 14.46 -0.64
N ASP A 97 8.14 13.87 -1.52
CA ASP A 97 6.90 14.46 -2.02
C ASP A 97 5.70 14.22 -1.08
N TRP A 98 5.87 13.45 0.01
CA TRP A 98 4.79 13.19 0.95
C TRP A 98 4.62 14.35 1.92
N THR A 99 3.38 14.77 2.12
CA THR A 99 3.03 15.85 3.06
C THR A 99 1.89 15.42 3.99
N GLY A 100 1.96 15.84 5.24
CA GLY A 100 0.95 15.57 6.26
C GLY A 100 1.10 14.22 6.97
N PRO A 101 0.22 13.95 7.94
CA PRO A 101 0.26 12.72 8.73
C PRO A 101 -0.17 11.50 7.92
N LEU A 102 0.39 10.34 8.25
CA LEU A 102 0.09 9.05 7.64
C LEU A 102 -0.26 8.04 8.73
N GLN A 103 -1.53 7.63 8.82
CA GLN A 103 -2.00 6.70 9.86
C GLN A 103 -1.75 5.24 9.49
N ILE A 104 -1.75 4.90 8.19
CA ILE A 104 -1.68 3.49 7.75
C ILE A 104 -0.70 3.36 6.59
N LEU A 105 0.33 2.53 6.75
CA LEU A 105 1.24 2.14 5.66
C LEU A 105 1.15 0.62 5.45
N ILE A 106 0.67 0.21 4.27
CA ILE A 106 0.56 -1.19 3.86
C ILE A 106 1.66 -1.52 2.86
N ASN A 107 2.71 -2.17 3.32
CA ASN A 107 3.83 -2.67 2.52
C ASN A 107 3.41 -3.99 1.84
N ASN A 108 2.60 -3.90 0.77
CA ASN A 108 1.98 -5.05 0.11
C ASN A 108 2.64 -5.45 -1.21
N ALA A 109 3.25 -4.50 -1.94
CA ALA A 109 3.89 -4.83 -3.21
C ALA A 109 4.93 -5.92 -3.05
N GLY A 110 4.96 -6.87 -3.98
CA GLY A 110 5.93 -7.96 -3.92
C GLY A 110 6.00 -8.73 -5.22
N ILE A 111 7.09 -9.43 -5.39
CA ILE A 111 7.33 -10.38 -6.47
C ILE A 111 7.82 -11.69 -5.86
N MET A 112 7.54 -12.81 -6.54
CA MET A 112 7.90 -14.13 -6.04
C MET A 112 8.22 -15.06 -7.20
N ALA A 113 9.09 -16.03 -6.93
CA ALA A 113 9.41 -17.15 -7.82
C ALA A 113 9.91 -16.70 -9.21
N LEU A 114 10.80 -15.71 -9.26
CA LEU A 114 11.54 -15.40 -10.48
C LEU A 114 12.38 -16.60 -10.88
N GLN A 115 12.32 -17.02 -12.15
CA GLN A 115 13.03 -18.19 -12.64
C GLN A 115 14.55 -17.93 -12.71
N ASP A 116 14.93 -16.69 -13.02
CA ASP A 116 16.32 -16.26 -13.17
C ASP A 116 16.71 -15.24 -12.09
N LEU A 117 18.01 -15.14 -11.84
CA LEU A 117 18.59 -14.14 -10.97
C LEU A 117 18.54 -12.76 -11.65
N HIS A 118 17.62 -11.92 -11.22
CA HIS A 118 17.56 -10.52 -11.62
C HIS A 118 18.14 -9.62 -10.53
N ARG A 119 18.80 -8.52 -10.94
CA ARG A 119 19.35 -7.52 -10.03
C ARG A 119 18.83 -6.13 -10.38
N THR A 120 18.76 -5.26 -9.37
CA THR A 120 18.53 -3.81 -9.57
C THR A 120 19.78 -3.16 -10.17
N LEU A 121 19.67 -1.90 -10.54
CA LEU A 121 20.81 -1.12 -11.02
C LEU A 121 21.93 -1.01 -9.97
N GLU A 122 21.60 -1.04 -8.68
CA GLU A 122 22.54 -1.03 -7.57
C GLU A 122 23.10 -2.43 -7.24
N GLY A 123 22.68 -3.47 -7.96
CA GLY A 123 23.19 -4.83 -7.81
C GLY A 123 22.44 -5.70 -6.80
N TRP A 124 21.38 -5.21 -6.14
CA TRP A 124 20.57 -5.99 -5.20
C TRP A 124 19.76 -7.08 -5.93
N GLU A 125 19.61 -8.25 -5.32
CA GLU A 125 18.69 -9.26 -5.83
C GLU A 125 17.27 -8.70 -5.85
N MET A 126 16.53 -8.95 -6.95
CA MET A 126 15.29 -8.25 -7.27
C MET A 126 14.15 -8.52 -6.26
N GLN A 127 14.01 -9.76 -5.76
CA GLN A 127 13.00 -10.09 -4.76
C GLN A 127 13.34 -9.47 -3.42
N PHE A 128 14.61 -9.52 -3.01
CA PHE A 128 15.08 -8.86 -1.80
C PHE A 128 14.88 -7.33 -1.87
N ALA A 129 15.25 -6.72 -3.00
CA ALA A 129 15.08 -5.29 -3.22
C ALA A 129 13.60 -4.87 -3.15
N THR A 130 12.72 -5.61 -3.84
CA THR A 130 11.29 -5.30 -3.93
C THR A 130 10.55 -5.60 -2.61
N ASN A 131 10.75 -6.82 -2.06
CA ASN A 131 9.91 -7.30 -0.97
C ASN A 131 10.36 -6.81 0.40
N PHE A 132 11.65 -6.45 0.53
CA PHE A 132 12.22 -6.05 1.82
C PHE A 132 12.87 -4.66 1.78
N LEU A 133 13.95 -4.47 1.01
CA LEU A 133 14.79 -3.27 1.09
C LEU A 133 14.03 -1.99 0.75
N GLY A 134 13.23 -2.02 -0.33
CA GLY A 134 12.42 -0.87 -0.74
C GLY A 134 11.35 -0.49 0.28
N HIS A 135 10.69 -1.47 0.88
CA HIS A 135 9.69 -1.23 1.93
C HIS A 135 10.32 -0.76 3.24
N PHE A 136 11.50 -1.27 3.59
CA PHE A 136 12.26 -0.76 4.72
C PHE A 136 12.63 0.72 4.51
N ALA A 137 13.16 1.06 3.33
CA ALA A 137 13.49 2.44 2.97
C ALA A 137 12.25 3.35 2.94
N LEU A 138 11.11 2.86 2.43
CA LEU A 138 9.84 3.58 2.41
C LEU A 138 9.35 3.87 3.83
N THR A 139 9.34 2.85 4.70
CA THR A 139 8.87 2.97 6.07
C THR A 139 9.72 3.95 6.87
N THR A 140 11.05 3.85 6.75
CA THR A 140 11.99 4.76 7.43
C THR A 140 11.91 6.18 6.85
N GLY A 141 11.74 6.31 5.53
CA GLY A 141 11.58 7.61 4.87
C GLY A 141 10.27 8.34 5.21
N LEU A 142 9.20 7.59 5.51
CA LEU A 142 7.90 8.11 5.95
C LEU A 142 7.76 8.17 7.48
N HIS A 143 8.81 7.86 8.25
CA HIS A 143 8.74 7.77 9.70
C HIS A 143 8.18 9.03 10.37
N ALA A 144 8.60 10.22 9.92
CA ALA A 144 8.10 11.49 10.47
C ALA A 144 6.57 11.65 10.25
N ALA A 145 6.05 11.26 9.09
CA ALA A 145 4.62 11.29 8.80
C ALA A 145 3.83 10.27 9.64
N LEU A 146 4.41 9.09 9.90
CA LEU A 146 3.81 8.05 10.74
C LEU A 146 3.77 8.45 12.21
N VAL A 147 4.79 9.15 12.71
CA VAL A 147 4.83 9.62 14.10
C VAL A 147 3.90 10.81 14.33
N ALA A 148 3.64 11.62 13.28
CA ALA A 148 2.75 12.77 13.34
C ALA A 148 1.26 12.41 13.25
N ALA A 149 0.91 11.12 13.16
CA ALA A 149 -0.44 10.62 12.89
C ALA A 149 -1.31 10.39 14.15
#